data_1a8f24367488474fd76afe6072a4be7f
#
_entry.id   1a8f24367488474fd76afe6072a4be7f
#
_cell.length_a   1.000
_cell.length_b   1.000
_cell.length_c   1.000
_cell.angle_alpha   90.00
_cell.angle_beta   90.00
_cell.angle_gamma   90.00
#
_symmetry.space_group_name_H-M   'P 1'
#
loop_
_entity.id
_entity.type
_entity.pdbx_description
1 polymer ?
#
loop_
_entity_poly.entity_id
_entity_poly.type
_entity_poly.pdbx_seq_one_letter_code
_entity_poly.pdbx_strand_id
1 'polypeptide(L)'
;MLCDAGISFPYIKGLHYNALGLRNEKYFRGKKMSLSLVLPCYNVMKYLPKCLDSIFKNDCNDIEIILVNDGSSDDIGGGLSQYFNKDNCDHNIEFEYKDAWIKIIHTRNCGVSAARNTGIENATSDYIVFIDPDDTVKENYFSTIKAFITSTSVDVAILGFYQIVEDKDGNVVKEGEVFPQKNYISNTVEETVRTVLPKYLGYSVEDILEWVNSTEAISKRLEWGAVWRNVYRRDFLNKNQIRFNPSIRLNEDSMFNAMCFSRAQKIRTLNKGFYCYTIRPSGAFMKKRDAELVRNKMALLEARSNIVKDLNERGFNFSVKDYAGSNVMSCFELIIKMPFSARRETKKYISNLLVKESIKILPFTGRKKSRYSAFSVEMQLTSLDDICGESW
;
A
#
# COMPACT_ATOMS: atom_id res chain seq x y z
N MET A 1 -0.96 -15.85 -18.98
CA MET A 1 0.37 -16.41 -19.24
C MET A 1 1.13 -15.43 -20.11
N LEU A 2 2.24 -14.92 -19.65
CA LEU A 2 3.20 -13.96 -20.23
C LEU A 2 3.26 -12.57 -19.54
N CYS A 3 3.36 -12.57 -18.21
CA CYS A 3 4.00 -11.47 -17.44
C CYS A 3 5.38 -11.89 -16.91
N ASP A 4 5.95 -13.01 -17.37
CA ASP A 4 7.21 -13.59 -16.86
C ASP A 4 8.40 -13.41 -17.84
N ALA A 5 8.36 -12.41 -18.70
CA ALA A 5 9.54 -12.06 -19.48
C ALA A 5 10.29 -10.95 -18.74
N GLY A 6 11.24 -11.36 -17.90
CA GLY A 6 12.27 -10.48 -17.35
C GLY A 6 13.14 -9.90 -18.46
N ILE A 7 12.68 -8.85 -19.12
CA ILE A 7 13.51 -8.05 -20.01
C ILE A 7 14.19 -6.99 -19.14
N SER A 8 15.41 -7.29 -18.70
CA SER A 8 16.31 -6.29 -18.20
C SER A 8 16.76 -5.42 -19.38
N PHE A 9 16.24 -4.19 -19.44
CA PHE A 9 16.80 -3.19 -20.35
C PHE A 9 18.19 -2.75 -19.84
N PRO A 10 19.21 -2.70 -20.70
CA PRO A 10 20.53 -2.25 -20.32
C PRO A 10 20.46 -0.77 -19.90
N TYR A 11 21.01 -0.48 -18.75
CA TYR A 11 21.17 0.87 -18.19
C TYR A 11 22.18 1.63 -19.05
N ILE A 12 21.72 2.44 -20.00
CA ILE A 12 22.58 3.36 -20.75
C ILE A 12 22.63 4.67 -19.97
N LYS A 13 23.75 4.92 -19.31
CA LYS A 13 24.08 6.19 -18.68
C LYS A 13 23.98 7.32 -19.72
N GLY A 14 23.08 8.28 -19.50
CA GLY A 14 23.19 9.61 -20.11
C GLY A 14 22.12 10.03 -21.12
N LEU A 15 21.05 9.25 -21.34
CA LEU A 15 19.93 9.69 -22.20
C LEU A 15 18.60 9.36 -21.52
N HIS A 16 18.02 10.37 -20.89
CA HIS A 16 16.62 10.33 -20.46
C HIS A 16 15.72 10.40 -21.70
N TYR A 17 15.46 9.25 -22.31
CA TYR A 17 14.29 9.07 -23.15
C TYR A 17 13.18 8.58 -22.25
N ASN A 18 12.12 9.41 -22.05
CA ASN A 18 10.87 8.85 -21.60
C ASN A 18 10.33 7.90 -22.69
N ALA A 19 9.58 6.87 -22.29
CA ALA A 19 9.01 5.85 -23.18
C ALA A 19 8.10 6.40 -24.30
N LEU A 20 7.96 7.71 -24.42
CA LEU A 20 7.06 8.44 -25.31
C LEU A 20 7.73 9.15 -26.48
N GLY A 21 9.08 9.15 -26.58
CA GLY A 21 9.78 9.75 -27.71
C GLY A 21 9.50 11.26 -27.94
N LEU A 22 8.87 11.94 -27.02
CA LEU A 22 8.50 13.34 -27.13
C LEU A 22 9.45 14.21 -26.32
N ARG A 23 10.40 14.87 -26.99
CA ARG A 23 11.16 15.99 -26.45
C ARG A 23 10.25 17.23 -26.37
N ASN A 24 9.73 17.53 -25.19
CA ASN A 24 9.26 18.85 -24.85
C ASN A 24 10.09 19.48 -23.72
N GLU A 25 11.40 19.58 -23.93
CA GLU A 25 12.33 20.25 -23.01
C GLU A 25 12.11 21.77 -22.89
N LYS A 26 11.18 22.35 -23.64
CA LYS A 26 11.03 23.81 -23.74
C LYS A 26 10.15 24.45 -22.67
N TYR A 27 9.26 23.71 -22.01
CA TYR A 27 8.30 24.28 -21.05
C TYR A 27 8.68 24.12 -19.57
N PHE A 28 9.60 23.17 -19.22
CA PHE A 28 9.97 22.93 -17.83
C PHE A 28 11.23 23.69 -17.34
N ARG A 29 11.81 24.58 -18.13
CA ARG A 29 12.98 25.33 -17.68
C ARG A 29 12.60 26.37 -16.62
N GLY A 30 12.53 25.91 -15.32
CA GLY A 30 12.58 26.79 -14.17
C GLY A 30 11.57 26.57 -13.05
N LYS A 31 10.46 25.87 -13.28
CA LYS A 31 9.46 25.67 -12.21
C LYS A 31 9.75 24.35 -11.48
N LYS A 32 10.23 24.42 -10.22
CA LYS A 32 10.48 23.26 -9.39
C LYS A 32 9.15 22.74 -8.85
N MET A 33 8.70 21.54 -9.28
CA MET A 33 7.51 20.90 -8.74
C MET A 33 7.79 20.38 -7.32
N SER A 34 6.84 20.56 -6.41
CA SER A 34 6.98 20.15 -5.02
C SER A 34 6.38 18.79 -4.73
N LEU A 35 5.22 18.49 -5.32
CA LEU A 35 4.48 17.24 -5.12
C LEU A 35 4.06 16.62 -6.45
N SER A 36 4.28 15.29 -6.60
CA SER A 36 3.67 14.45 -7.63
C SER A 36 2.55 13.65 -7.00
N LEU A 37 1.33 13.84 -7.48
CA LEU A 37 0.16 13.07 -7.08
C LEU A 37 0.01 11.90 -8.05
N VAL A 38 0.13 10.68 -7.57
CA VAL A 38 0.01 9.46 -8.38
C VAL A 38 -1.38 8.86 -8.17
N LEU A 39 -2.18 8.80 -9.23
CA LEU A 39 -3.54 8.25 -9.24
C LEU A 39 -3.57 6.98 -10.11
N PRO A 40 -3.58 5.77 -9.50
CA PRO A 40 -3.74 4.52 -10.24
C PRO A 40 -5.20 4.31 -10.63
N CYS A 41 -5.51 4.36 -11.92
CA CYS A 41 -6.87 4.33 -12.44
C CYS A 41 -7.17 2.98 -13.11
N TYR A 42 -8.20 2.27 -12.62
CA TYR A 42 -8.73 1.06 -13.25
C TYR A 42 -10.24 0.98 -13.05
N ASN A 43 -11.02 1.22 -14.09
CA ASN A 43 -12.50 1.23 -14.07
C ASN A 43 -13.07 2.16 -12.99
N VAL A 44 -12.55 3.39 -12.94
CA VAL A 44 -12.87 4.40 -11.89
C VAL A 44 -13.54 5.66 -12.41
N MET A 45 -13.91 5.72 -13.69
CA MET A 45 -14.47 6.93 -14.31
C MET A 45 -15.71 7.44 -13.58
N LYS A 46 -16.47 6.55 -12.93
CA LYS A 46 -17.61 6.93 -12.07
C LYS A 46 -17.21 7.84 -10.90
N TYR A 47 -16.00 7.72 -10.36
CA TYR A 47 -15.54 8.42 -9.16
C TYR A 47 -14.50 9.50 -9.46
N LEU A 48 -13.69 9.28 -10.49
CA LEU A 48 -12.55 10.11 -10.84
C LEU A 48 -12.88 11.62 -11.00
N PRO A 49 -13.99 12.05 -11.59
CA PRO A 49 -14.34 13.48 -11.66
C PRO A 49 -14.47 14.12 -10.28
N LYS A 50 -15.13 13.46 -9.32
CA LYS A 50 -15.28 13.95 -7.95
C LYS A 50 -13.92 14.03 -7.22
N CYS A 51 -13.03 13.06 -7.45
CA CYS A 51 -11.67 13.08 -6.95
C CYS A 51 -10.90 14.28 -7.48
N LEU A 52 -10.88 14.48 -8.81
CA LEU A 52 -10.21 15.59 -9.47
C LEU A 52 -10.79 16.95 -9.03
N ASP A 53 -12.11 17.08 -8.91
CA ASP A 53 -12.74 18.30 -8.41
C ASP A 53 -12.26 18.64 -7.00
N SER A 54 -12.07 17.63 -6.13
CA SER A 54 -11.55 17.85 -4.78
C SER A 54 -10.08 18.28 -4.78
N ILE A 55 -9.28 17.75 -5.71
CA ILE A 55 -7.89 18.15 -5.92
C ILE A 55 -7.84 19.61 -6.38
N PHE A 56 -8.61 19.99 -7.39
CA PHE A 56 -8.62 21.34 -7.97
C PHE A 56 -9.34 22.42 -7.13
N LYS A 57 -9.90 22.06 -5.98
CA LYS A 57 -10.29 23.03 -4.93
C LYS A 57 -9.11 23.50 -4.10
N ASN A 58 -7.95 22.87 -4.22
CA ASN A 58 -6.72 23.27 -3.58
C ASN A 58 -5.88 24.16 -4.50
N ASP A 59 -4.91 24.88 -3.92
CA ASP A 59 -3.84 25.51 -4.69
C ASP A 59 -2.95 24.44 -5.33
N CYS A 60 -3.04 24.33 -6.66
CA CYS A 60 -2.30 23.35 -7.46
C CYS A 60 -0.99 23.88 -8.05
N ASN A 61 -0.54 25.09 -7.67
CA ASN A 61 0.78 25.58 -8.04
C ASN A 61 1.86 24.61 -7.58
N ASP A 62 2.79 24.27 -8.50
CA ASP A 62 3.90 23.33 -8.25
C ASP A 62 3.43 21.89 -7.95
N ILE A 63 2.24 21.50 -8.41
CA ILE A 63 1.68 20.16 -8.33
C ILE A 63 1.76 19.47 -9.70
N GLU A 64 2.27 18.25 -9.70
CA GLU A 64 2.20 17.33 -10.84
C GLU A 64 1.15 16.25 -10.54
N ILE A 65 0.22 16.01 -11.45
CA ILE A 65 -0.83 14.98 -11.33
C ILE A 65 -0.58 13.92 -12.39
N ILE A 66 -0.33 12.69 -11.96
CA ILE A 66 0.00 11.55 -12.82
C ILE A 66 -1.15 10.55 -12.74
N LEU A 67 -2.00 10.54 -13.76
CA LEU A 67 -3.09 9.61 -13.94
C LEU A 67 -2.56 8.39 -14.71
N VAL A 68 -2.50 7.23 -14.05
CA VAL A 68 -2.04 5.98 -14.67
C VAL A 68 -3.23 5.08 -14.93
N ASN A 69 -3.69 5.04 -16.18
CA ASN A 69 -4.73 4.12 -16.62
C ASN A 69 -4.15 2.72 -16.79
N ASP A 70 -4.46 1.82 -15.87
CA ASP A 70 -4.01 0.42 -15.85
C ASP A 70 -4.93 -0.48 -16.70
N GLY A 71 -5.14 -0.10 -17.98
CA GLY A 71 -5.92 -0.88 -18.92
C GLY A 71 -7.41 -0.97 -18.56
N SER A 72 -8.03 0.16 -18.21
CA SER A 72 -9.46 0.23 -17.92
C SER A 72 -10.32 -0.22 -19.10
N SER A 73 -11.46 -0.81 -18.81
CA SER A 73 -12.51 -1.16 -19.78
C SER A 73 -13.64 -0.13 -19.82
N ASP A 74 -13.70 0.81 -18.87
CA ASP A 74 -14.54 1.99 -18.97
C ASP A 74 -13.89 3.04 -19.89
N ASP A 75 -14.68 3.99 -20.40
CA ASP A 75 -14.19 5.04 -21.30
C ASP A 75 -13.45 6.14 -20.52
N ILE A 76 -12.34 5.77 -19.87
CA ILE A 76 -11.55 6.73 -19.09
C ILE A 76 -10.93 7.81 -19.99
N GLY A 77 -10.51 7.47 -21.21
CA GLY A 77 -9.93 8.42 -22.16
C GLY A 77 -10.93 9.48 -22.59
N GLY A 78 -12.12 9.07 -23.06
CA GLY A 78 -13.21 9.99 -23.42
C GLY A 78 -13.70 10.81 -22.24
N GLY A 79 -13.86 10.18 -21.06
CA GLY A 79 -14.25 10.89 -19.83
C GLY A 79 -13.23 11.94 -19.40
N LEU A 80 -11.93 11.67 -19.48
CA LEU A 80 -10.88 12.65 -19.19
C LEU A 80 -10.82 13.76 -20.27
N SER A 81 -11.04 13.42 -21.55
CA SER A 81 -11.13 14.41 -22.63
C SER A 81 -12.27 15.39 -22.36
N GLN A 82 -13.42 14.91 -21.96
CA GLN A 82 -14.55 15.73 -21.57
C GLN A 82 -14.26 16.57 -20.31
N TYR A 83 -13.67 15.97 -19.28
CA TYR A 83 -13.37 16.64 -18.01
C TYR A 83 -12.38 17.80 -18.17
N PHE A 84 -11.30 17.57 -18.90
CA PHE A 84 -10.25 18.58 -19.12
C PHE A 84 -10.54 19.50 -20.30
N ASN A 85 -11.59 19.24 -21.08
CA ASN A 85 -11.83 19.89 -22.39
C ASN A 85 -10.56 19.82 -23.26
N LYS A 86 -10.00 18.61 -23.40
CA LYS A 86 -8.72 18.35 -24.04
C LYS A 86 -8.78 17.08 -24.89
N ASP A 87 -8.45 17.19 -26.17
CA ASP A 87 -8.41 16.05 -27.08
C ASP A 87 -7.26 15.09 -26.75
N ASN A 88 -7.39 13.86 -27.22
CA ASN A 88 -6.38 12.79 -27.13
C ASN A 88 -6.02 12.32 -25.72
N CYS A 89 -6.93 12.45 -24.73
CA CYS A 89 -6.71 11.88 -23.40
C CYS A 89 -6.84 10.34 -23.38
N ASP A 90 -7.14 9.70 -24.50
CA ASP A 90 -7.05 8.26 -24.76
C ASP A 90 -5.62 7.79 -25.12
N HIS A 91 -4.69 8.72 -25.23
CA HIS A 91 -3.26 8.48 -25.45
C HIS A 91 -2.43 9.03 -24.30
N ASN A 92 -1.14 8.66 -24.28
CA ASN A 92 -0.21 9.28 -23.35
C ASN A 92 -0.02 10.75 -23.70
N ILE A 93 -0.35 11.64 -22.78
CA ILE A 93 -0.33 13.08 -23.00
C ILE A 93 0.10 13.83 -21.73
N GLU A 94 0.71 14.97 -21.93
CA GLU A 94 1.06 15.91 -20.86
C GLU A 94 0.59 17.31 -21.21
N PHE A 95 0.03 18.03 -20.23
CA PHE A 95 -0.47 19.40 -20.42
C PHE A 95 -0.65 20.12 -19.09
N GLU A 96 -0.79 21.43 -19.14
CA GLU A 96 -1.13 22.26 -17.97
C GLU A 96 -2.65 22.42 -17.85
N TYR A 97 -3.18 22.30 -16.62
CA TYR A 97 -4.58 22.55 -16.31
C TYR A 97 -4.71 23.09 -14.89
N LYS A 98 -5.35 24.29 -14.74
CA LYS A 98 -5.54 24.96 -13.43
C LYS A 98 -4.27 25.00 -12.59
N ASP A 99 -3.17 25.48 -13.18
CA ASP A 99 -1.83 25.61 -12.58
C ASP A 99 -1.14 24.29 -12.19
N ALA A 100 -1.78 23.14 -12.40
CA ALA A 100 -1.17 21.82 -12.25
C ALA A 100 -0.59 21.31 -13.57
N TRP A 101 0.47 20.51 -13.50
CA TRP A 101 0.96 19.73 -14.62
C TRP A 101 0.33 18.35 -14.63
N ILE A 102 -0.40 18.05 -15.69
CA ILE A 102 -1.16 16.79 -15.84
C ILE A 102 -0.36 15.84 -16.72
N LYS A 103 -0.20 14.60 -16.31
CA LYS A 103 0.28 13.47 -17.10
C LYS A 103 -0.76 12.37 -17.12
N ILE A 104 -1.19 11.96 -18.31
CA ILE A 104 -2.04 10.79 -18.50
C ILE A 104 -1.20 9.71 -19.16
N ILE A 105 -1.10 8.55 -18.52
CA ILE A 105 -0.29 7.42 -18.95
C ILE A 105 -1.19 6.18 -19.06
N HIS A 106 -1.19 5.55 -20.24
CA HIS A 106 -1.95 4.34 -20.49
C HIS A 106 -1.02 3.12 -20.47
N THR A 107 -1.38 2.11 -19.69
CA THR A 107 -0.63 0.85 -19.59
C THR A 107 -1.56 -0.35 -19.81
N ARG A 108 -0.99 -1.53 -20.02
CA ARG A 108 -1.75 -2.77 -19.93
C ARG A 108 -2.08 -3.04 -18.47
N ASN A 109 -3.23 -3.69 -18.21
CA ASN A 109 -3.61 -4.04 -16.85
C ASN A 109 -2.59 -5.01 -16.23
N CYS A 110 -1.83 -4.50 -15.26
CA CYS A 110 -0.87 -5.26 -14.45
C CYS A 110 -1.14 -5.10 -12.94
N GLY A 111 -2.21 -4.40 -12.58
CA GLY A 111 -2.67 -4.18 -11.21
C GLY A 111 -2.10 -2.92 -10.55
N VAL A 112 -2.73 -2.53 -9.44
CA VAL A 112 -2.46 -1.27 -8.73
C VAL A 112 -0.99 -1.05 -8.37
N SER A 113 -0.26 -2.12 -7.99
CA SER A 113 1.18 -2.06 -7.70
C SER A 113 1.99 -1.61 -8.91
N ALA A 114 1.68 -2.15 -10.10
CA ALA A 114 2.36 -1.77 -11.35
C ALA A 114 2.01 -0.33 -11.74
N ALA A 115 0.74 0.06 -11.65
CA ALA A 115 0.30 1.42 -11.92
C ALA A 115 0.99 2.45 -10.99
N ARG A 116 1.08 2.16 -9.67
CA ARG A 116 1.79 3.02 -8.73
C ARG A 116 3.30 3.10 -9.04
N ASN A 117 3.94 1.99 -9.44
CA ASN A 117 5.33 1.99 -9.87
C ASN A 117 5.53 2.86 -11.12
N THR A 118 4.66 2.74 -12.11
CA THR A 118 4.67 3.62 -13.29
C THR A 118 4.57 5.09 -12.88
N GLY A 119 3.70 5.40 -11.89
CA GLY A 119 3.60 6.76 -11.34
C GLY A 119 4.90 7.23 -10.67
N ILE A 120 5.55 6.39 -9.86
CA ILE A 120 6.85 6.71 -9.23
C ILE A 120 7.92 7.00 -10.29
N GLU A 121 7.98 6.20 -11.36
CA GLU A 121 8.97 6.33 -12.43
C GLU A 121 8.79 7.61 -13.25
N ASN A 122 7.54 8.06 -13.40
CA ASN A 122 7.21 9.28 -14.16
C ASN A 122 7.10 10.54 -13.30
N ALA A 123 7.22 10.42 -11.98
CA ALA A 123 7.22 11.54 -11.04
C ALA A 123 8.51 12.37 -11.18
N THR A 124 8.37 13.70 -11.21
CA THR A 124 9.49 14.64 -11.32
C THR A 124 9.68 15.50 -10.08
N SER A 125 8.66 15.61 -9.23
CA SER A 125 8.68 16.41 -7.99
C SER A 125 9.60 15.85 -6.91
N ASP A 126 9.89 16.65 -5.89
CA ASP A 126 10.71 16.24 -4.75
C ASP A 126 10.01 15.16 -3.89
N TYR A 127 8.66 15.21 -3.80
CA TYR A 127 7.85 14.29 -3.02
C TYR A 127 6.72 13.67 -3.83
N ILE A 128 6.31 12.47 -3.43
CA ILE A 128 5.23 11.69 -4.03
C ILE A 128 4.12 11.48 -3.00
N VAL A 129 2.88 11.66 -3.44
CA VAL A 129 1.64 11.33 -2.72
C VAL A 129 0.81 10.41 -3.61
N PHE A 130 0.29 9.33 -3.05
CA PHE A 130 -0.69 8.48 -3.74
C PHE A 130 -2.10 8.94 -3.41
N ILE A 131 -2.97 8.95 -4.40
CA ILE A 131 -4.40 9.24 -4.23
C ILE A 131 -5.19 8.15 -4.94
N ASP A 132 -6.05 7.45 -4.22
CA ASP A 132 -6.95 6.50 -4.84
C ASP A 132 -8.10 7.26 -5.52
N PRO A 133 -8.40 6.97 -6.81
CA PRO A 133 -9.32 7.79 -7.62
C PRO A 133 -10.78 7.76 -7.15
N ASP A 134 -11.14 6.89 -6.23
CA ASP A 134 -12.46 6.79 -5.62
C ASP A 134 -12.58 7.56 -4.28
N ASP A 135 -11.50 8.22 -3.86
CA ASP A 135 -11.43 9.07 -2.68
C ASP A 135 -11.39 10.56 -3.02
N THR A 136 -11.36 11.41 -1.99
CA THR A 136 -11.28 12.87 -2.14
C THR A 136 -10.30 13.49 -1.15
N VAL A 137 -9.97 14.77 -1.34
CA VAL A 137 -9.13 15.52 -0.41
C VAL A 137 -9.84 16.81 0.02
N LYS A 138 -9.59 17.26 1.25
CA LYS A 138 -10.11 18.54 1.77
C LYS A 138 -9.30 19.71 1.25
N GLU A 139 -9.86 20.91 1.35
CA GLU A 139 -9.13 22.15 1.09
C GLU A 139 -7.92 22.29 2.02
N ASN A 140 -6.89 22.98 1.54
CA ASN A 140 -5.60 23.17 2.21
C ASN A 140 -4.75 21.89 2.41
N TYR A 141 -5.11 20.78 1.76
CA TYR A 141 -4.32 19.54 1.85
C TYR A 141 -2.90 19.75 1.35
N PHE A 142 -2.74 20.26 0.12
CA PHE A 142 -1.41 20.43 -0.48
C PHE A 142 -0.59 21.55 0.17
N SER A 143 -1.19 22.68 0.52
CA SER A 143 -0.48 23.76 1.21
C SER A 143 0.04 23.31 2.57
N THR A 144 -0.74 22.51 3.31
CA THR A 144 -0.32 21.94 4.60
C THR A 144 0.83 20.95 4.44
N ILE A 145 0.75 20.04 3.44
CA ILE A 145 1.84 19.11 3.15
C ILE A 145 3.11 19.86 2.74
N LYS A 146 3.00 20.83 1.81
CA LYS A 146 4.15 21.63 1.34
C LYS A 146 4.85 22.34 2.51
N ALA A 147 4.10 22.97 3.39
CA ALA A 147 4.66 23.62 4.59
C ALA A 147 5.35 22.61 5.52
N PHE A 148 4.73 21.44 5.73
CA PHE A 148 5.26 20.40 6.59
C PHE A 148 6.57 19.78 6.06
N ILE A 149 6.61 19.38 4.78
CA ILE A 149 7.81 18.77 4.19
C ILE A 149 8.96 19.79 4.06
N THR A 150 8.66 21.06 3.79
CA THR A 150 9.65 22.13 3.75
C THR A 150 10.31 22.33 5.12
N SER A 151 9.52 22.34 6.20
CA SER A 151 10.04 22.54 7.56
C SER A 151 10.76 21.32 8.12
N THR A 152 10.42 20.11 7.66
CA THR A 152 10.92 18.87 8.25
C THR A 152 11.91 18.12 7.38
N SER A 153 11.85 18.23 6.04
CA SER A 153 12.72 17.53 5.09
C SER A 153 12.78 16.00 5.35
N VAL A 154 11.61 15.37 5.53
CA VAL A 154 11.48 13.95 5.88
C VAL A 154 11.77 13.01 4.70
N ASP A 155 12.09 11.73 5.01
CA ASP A 155 12.07 10.65 4.03
C ASP A 155 10.63 10.19 3.79
N VAL A 156 9.86 10.06 4.89
CA VAL A 156 8.42 9.75 4.87
C VAL A 156 7.70 10.55 5.95
N ALA A 157 6.59 11.20 5.58
CA ALA A 157 5.64 11.75 6.53
C ALA A 157 4.44 10.79 6.66
N ILE A 158 3.98 10.56 7.89
CA ILE A 158 2.79 9.76 8.20
C ILE A 158 1.67 10.71 8.62
N LEU A 159 0.55 10.73 7.91
CA LEU A 159 -0.54 11.65 8.12
C LEU A 159 -1.75 10.99 8.78
N GLY A 160 -2.56 11.79 9.46
CA GLY A 160 -3.96 11.43 9.73
C GLY A 160 -4.80 11.49 8.45
N PHE A 161 -6.01 10.93 8.52
CA PHE A 161 -6.98 10.96 7.43
C PHE A 161 -8.38 11.14 7.97
N TYR A 162 -9.32 11.44 7.09
CA TYR A 162 -10.74 11.52 7.40
C TYR A 162 -11.44 10.29 6.82
N GLN A 163 -12.09 9.51 7.64
CA GLN A 163 -12.83 8.33 7.22
C GLN A 163 -14.28 8.66 6.99
N ILE A 164 -14.83 8.21 5.86
CA ILE A 164 -16.24 8.31 5.50
C ILE A 164 -16.73 6.89 5.27
N VAL A 165 -17.85 6.51 5.89
CA VAL A 165 -18.49 5.21 5.67
C VAL A 165 -19.85 5.46 5.02
N GLU A 166 -20.04 4.95 3.82
CA GLU A 166 -21.29 5.03 3.07
C GLU A 166 -22.08 3.71 3.18
N ASP A 167 -23.41 3.82 3.21
CA ASP A 167 -24.32 2.68 3.07
C ASP A 167 -24.46 2.27 1.59
N LYS A 168 -25.31 1.26 1.32
CA LYS A 168 -25.59 0.77 -0.06
C LYS A 168 -26.26 1.83 -0.96
N ASP A 169 -26.91 2.80 -0.36
CA ASP A 169 -27.64 3.87 -1.05
C ASP A 169 -26.75 5.13 -1.24
N GLY A 170 -25.51 5.10 -0.71
CA GLY A 170 -24.52 6.17 -0.79
C GLY A 170 -24.66 7.25 0.28
N ASN A 171 -25.48 7.01 1.32
CA ASN A 171 -25.59 7.95 2.43
C ASN A 171 -24.44 7.73 3.41
N VAL A 172 -23.90 8.83 3.95
CA VAL A 172 -22.87 8.79 4.98
C VAL A 172 -23.49 8.33 6.31
N VAL A 173 -23.06 7.17 6.80
CA VAL A 173 -23.54 6.59 8.07
C VAL A 173 -22.56 6.79 9.22
N LYS A 174 -21.29 7.05 8.91
CA LYS A 174 -20.25 7.36 9.90
C LYS A 174 -19.12 8.15 9.23
N GLU A 175 -18.61 9.13 9.94
CA GLU A 175 -17.42 9.85 9.52
C GLU A 175 -16.58 10.33 10.70
N GLY A 176 -15.32 10.64 10.50
CA GLY A 176 -14.43 11.17 11.52
C GLY A 176 -12.94 11.13 11.16
N GLU A 177 -12.14 11.83 11.95
CA GLU A 177 -10.69 11.81 11.80
C GLU A 177 -10.10 10.54 12.41
N VAL A 178 -9.10 10.00 11.74
CA VAL A 178 -8.29 8.87 12.17
C VAL A 178 -6.82 9.31 12.17
N PHE A 179 -6.21 9.24 13.33
CA PHE A 179 -4.81 9.63 13.50
C PHE A 179 -3.88 8.42 13.58
N PRO A 180 -2.57 8.58 13.31
CA PRO A 180 -1.58 7.57 13.63
C PRO A 180 -1.65 7.21 15.12
N GLN A 181 -1.38 5.95 15.45
CA GLN A 181 -1.43 5.46 16.83
C GLN A 181 -0.46 6.18 17.76
N LYS A 182 0.63 6.71 17.18
CA LYS A 182 1.66 7.46 17.89
C LYS A 182 2.13 8.65 17.05
N ASN A 183 2.67 9.64 17.74
CA ASN A 183 3.42 10.71 17.09
C ASN A 183 4.85 10.21 16.81
N TYR A 184 5.06 9.63 15.64
CA TYR A 184 6.37 9.09 15.26
C TYR A 184 7.35 10.22 14.94
N ILE A 185 8.48 10.20 15.62
CA ILE A 185 9.63 11.08 15.39
C ILE A 185 10.86 10.20 15.32
N SER A 186 11.54 10.21 14.17
CA SER A 186 12.78 9.46 13.97
C SER A 186 13.79 10.30 13.20
N ASN A 187 15.06 10.22 13.54
CA ASN A 187 16.16 10.91 12.88
C ASN A 187 17.25 9.95 12.39
N THR A 188 17.13 8.67 12.73
CA THR A 188 18.06 7.62 12.30
C THR A 188 17.31 6.41 11.76
N VAL A 189 17.97 5.60 10.95
CA VAL A 189 17.42 4.33 10.48
C VAL A 189 17.14 3.40 11.66
N GLU A 190 18.00 3.39 12.67
CA GLU A 190 17.82 2.54 13.84
C GLU A 190 16.55 2.89 14.62
N GLU A 191 16.31 4.19 14.88
CA GLU A 191 15.06 4.64 15.52
C GLU A 191 13.83 4.22 14.71
N THR A 192 13.86 4.40 13.38
CA THR A 192 12.74 4.03 12.50
C THR A 192 12.49 2.53 12.52
N VAL A 193 13.54 1.72 12.43
CA VAL A 193 13.47 0.26 12.44
C VAL A 193 12.93 -0.26 13.79
N ARG A 194 13.28 0.37 14.91
CA ARG A 194 12.81 -0.04 16.24
C ARG A 194 11.41 0.45 16.58
N THR A 195 10.98 1.62 16.09
CA THR A 195 9.76 2.27 16.57
C THR A 195 8.61 2.29 15.56
N VAL A 196 8.92 2.41 14.26
CA VAL A 196 7.92 2.55 13.19
C VAL A 196 7.70 1.23 12.45
N LEU A 197 8.79 0.61 11.99
CA LEU A 197 8.71 -0.61 11.15
C LEU A 197 7.87 -1.74 11.77
N PRO A 198 7.94 -2.06 13.07
CA PRO A 198 7.15 -3.16 13.65
C PRO A 198 5.64 -2.96 13.47
N LYS A 199 5.17 -1.71 13.34
CA LYS A 199 3.75 -1.40 13.13
C LYS A 199 3.25 -1.67 11.70
N TYR A 200 4.15 -1.98 10.77
CA TYR A 200 3.86 -2.26 9.36
C TYR A 200 4.34 -3.64 8.90
N LEU A 201 5.29 -4.25 9.61
CA LEU A 201 5.86 -5.55 9.24
C LEU A 201 4.86 -6.69 9.39
N GLY A 202 4.04 -6.65 10.42
CA GLY A 202 3.02 -7.65 10.70
C GLY A 202 2.85 -7.86 12.22
N TYR A 203 1.90 -8.71 12.61
CA TYR A 203 1.70 -9.07 14.02
C TYR A 203 2.86 -9.94 14.51
N SER A 204 3.50 -9.50 15.57
CA SER A 204 4.55 -10.27 16.28
C SER A 204 3.94 -11.35 17.19
N VAL A 205 4.80 -12.13 17.84
CA VAL A 205 4.39 -13.05 18.93
C VAL A 205 3.80 -12.24 20.09
N GLU A 206 4.44 -11.16 20.46
CA GLU A 206 4.02 -10.27 21.55
C GLU A 206 2.65 -9.65 21.27
N ASP A 207 2.39 -9.19 20.04
CA ASP A 207 1.08 -8.64 19.65
C ASP A 207 -0.04 -9.67 19.85
N ILE A 208 0.19 -10.96 19.52
CA ILE A 208 -0.78 -12.03 19.72
C ILE A 208 -0.99 -12.30 21.21
N LEU A 209 0.08 -12.39 22.01
CA LEU A 209 0.01 -12.62 23.44
C LEU A 209 -0.74 -11.51 24.19
N GLU A 210 -0.44 -10.27 23.85
CA GLU A 210 -1.14 -9.12 24.43
C GLU A 210 -2.59 -9.05 23.99
N TRP A 211 -2.89 -9.32 22.70
CA TRP A 211 -4.25 -9.37 22.19
C TRP A 211 -5.12 -10.38 22.90
N VAL A 212 -4.59 -11.59 23.14
CA VAL A 212 -5.33 -12.64 23.83
C VAL A 212 -5.74 -12.23 25.24
N ASN A 213 -4.93 -11.43 25.90
CA ASN A 213 -5.17 -10.94 27.26
C ASN A 213 -5.89 -9.58 27.31
N SER A 214 -6.31 -9.02 26.16
CA SER A 214 -6.92 -7.72 26.04
C SER A 214 -8.38 -7.80 25.56
N THR A 215 -9.14 -6.73 25.74
CA THR A 215 -10.48 -6.57 25.17
C THR A 215 -10.46 -5.86 23.82
N GLU A 216 -9.31 -5.34 23.40
CA GLU A 216 -9.17 -4.58 22.18
C GLU A 216 -9.10 -5.49 20.93
N ALA A 217 -9.46 -4.93 19.77
CA ALA A 217 -9.29 -5.63 18.50
C ALA A 217 -7.81 -5.72 18.13
N ILE A 218 -7.39 -6.87 17.60
CA ILE A 218 -5.99 -7.07 17.18
C ILE A 218 -5.52 -6.04 16.14
N SER A 219 -6.43 -5.54 15.30
CA SER A 219 -6.14 -4.51 14.30
C SER A 219 -5.55 -3.23 14.89
N LYS A 220 -5.80 -2.95 16.17
CA LYS A 220 -5.21 -1.79 16.88
C LYS A 220 -3.71 -1.97 17.19
N ARG A 221 -3.13 -3.14 16.93
CA ARG A 221 -1.71 -3.40 17.16
C ARG A 221 -0.82 -2.93 16.01
N LEU A 222 -1.38 -2.79 14.81
CA LEU A 222 -0.68 -2.29 13.63
C LEU A 222 -1.21 -0.91 13.22
N GLU A 223 -0.35 -0.16 12.54
CA GLU A 223 -0.79 1.05 11.86
C GLU A 223 -1.62 0.72 10.63
N TRP A 224 -2.46 1.66 10.22
CA TRP A 224 -3.16 1.59 8.95
C TRP A 224 -2.15 1.68 7.80
N GLY A 225 -1.96 0.57 7.10
CA GLY A 225 -0.89 0.39 6.13
C GLY A 225 -1.06 1.11 4.79
N ALA A 226 -2.14 1.89 4.59
CA ALA A 226 -2.43 2.56 3.33
C ALA A 226 -1.36 3.58 2.92
N VAL A 227 -0.97 3.58 1.65
CA VAL A 227 0.07 4.48 1.13
C VAL A 227 -0.43 5.89 0.90
N TRP A 228 -1.73 6.08 0.65
CA TRP A 228 -2.34 7.39 0.43
C TRP A 228 -2.31 8.30 1.68
N ARG A 229 -2.07 7.73 2.87
CA ARG A 229 -1.88 8.54 4.09
C ARG A 229 -0.45 9.02 4.30
N ASN A 230 0.46 8.71 3.39
CA ASN A 230 1.88 9.02 3.54
C ASN A 230 2.37 9.93 2.42
N VAL A 231 3.42 10.70 2.73
CA VAL A 231 4.16 11.50 1.76
C VAL A 231 5.59 10.98 1.70
N TYR A 232 6.07 10.66 0.52
CA TYR A 232 7.38 10.01 0.33
C TYR A 232 8.33 10.92 -0.42
N ARG A 233 9.55 11.08 0.05
CA ARG A 233 10.60 11.77 -0.69
C ARG A 233 11.02 10.90 -1.89
N ARG A 234 10.88 11.43 -3.12
CA ARG A 234 11.14 10.69 -4.35
C ARG A 234 12.57 10.15 -4.44
N ASP A 235 13.56 10.98 -4.12
CA ASP A 235 14.97 10.57 -4.14
C ASP A 235 15.26 9.45 -3.13
N PHE A 236 14.58 9.45 -1.98
CA PHE A 236 14.68 8.35 -1.02
C PHE A 236 14.17 7.04 -1.62
N LEU A 237 13.00 7.04 -2.27
CA LEU A 237 12.46 5.86 -2.95
C LEU A 237 13.39 5.35 -4.05
N ASN A 238 13.90 6.26 -4.89
CA ASN A 238 14.75 5.92 -6.04
C ASN A 238 16.12 5.41 -5.59
N LYS A 239 16.79 6.09 -4.66
CA LYS A 239 18.10 5.71 -4.13
C LYS A 239 18.08 4.32 -3.49
N ASN A 240 16.98 3.98 -2.80
CA ASN A 240 16.82 2.68 -2.15
C ASN A 240 16.09 1.65 -3.02
N GLN A 241 15.77 1.97 -4.28
CA GLN A 241 15.05 1.11 -5.23
C GLN A 241 13.73 0.57 -4.68
N ILE A 242 13.02 1.37 -3.87
CA ILE A 242 11.76 0.97 -3.24
C ILE A 242 10.66 1.05 -4.27
N ARG A 243 10.01 -0.09 -4.54
CA ARG A 243 8.88 -0.25 -5.47
C ARG A 243 7.84 -1.18 -4.89
N PHE A 244 6.60 -1.03 -5.32
CA PHE A 244 5.56 -2.02 -5.02
C PHE A 244 5.90 -3.36 -5.66
N ASN A 245 5.56 -4.46 -4.97
CA ASN A 245 5.71 -5.81 -5.51
C ASN A 245 4.41 -6.21 -6.23
N PRO A 246 4.40 -6.37 -7.58
CA PRO A 246 3.19 -6.71 -8.33
C PRO A 246 2.62 -8.09 -8.01
N SER A 247 3.39 -8.98 -7.39
CA SER A 247 2.92 -10.30 -6.93
C SER A 247 2.03 -10.21 -5.69
N ILE A 248 2.05 -9.08 -4.98
CA ILE A 248 1.20 -8.84 -3.81
C ILE A 248 -0.01 -8.04 -4.27
N ARG A 249 -1.21 -8.65 -4.16
CA ARG A 249 -2.48 -8.07 -4.62
C ARG A 249 -3.33 -7.50 -3.47
N LEU A 250 -3.02 -7.88 -2.23
CA LEU A 250 -3.66 -7.42 -0.99
C LEU A 250 -2.58 -7.17 0.05
N ASN A 251 -2.67 -6.04 0.75
CA ASN A 251 -1.66 -5.54 1.69
C ASN A 251 -0.31 -5.19 1.01
N GLU A 252 -0.31 -4.92 -0.29
CA GLU A 252 0.83 -4.38 -1.03
C GLU A 252 1.32 -3.05 -0.43
N ASP A 253 0.37 -2.23 0.04
CA ASP A 253 0.60 -0.96 0.71
C ASP A 253 1.42 -1.12 2.00
N SER A 254 1.02 -2.08 2.86
CA SER A 254 1.75 -2.36 4.11
C SER A 254 3.18 -2.83 3.84
N MET A 255 3.39 -3.65 2.81
CA MET A 255 4.73 -4.13 2.46
C MET A 255 5.59 -3.04 1.83
N PHE A 256 5.01 -2.18 0.99
CA PHE A 256 5.70 -0.99 0.49
C PHE A 256 6.14 -0.07 1.64
N ASN A 257 5.25 0.20 2.59
CA ASN A 257 5.55 0.96 3.79
C ASN A 257 6.63 0.28 4.65
N ALA A 258 6.55 -1.03 4.86
CA ALA A 258 7.57 -1.76 5.61
C ALA A 258 8.96 -1.65 4.95
N MET A 259 9.04 -1.72 3.61
CA MET A 259 10.30 -1.47 2.88
C MET A 259 10.78 -0.02 3.07
N CYS A 260 9.88 0.96 3.02
CA CYS A 260 10.25 2.35 3.32
C CYS A 260 10.82 2.49 4.73
N PHE A 261 10.10 1.98 5.73
CA PHE A 261 10.50 2.13 7.14
C PHE A 261 11.70 1.26 7.53
N SER A 262 12.04 0.24 6.76
CA SER A 262 13.29 -0.49 6.95
C SER A 262 14.54 0.32 6.57
N ARG A 263 14.38 1.43 5.84
CA ARG A 263 15.49 2.25 5.28
C ARG A 263 15.39 3.74 5.60
N ALA A 264 14.21 4.22 5.97
CA ALA A 264 14.00 5.65 6.22
C ALA A 264 14.77 6.11 7.47
N GLN A 265 15.44 7.23 7.32
CA GLN A 265 16.17 7.88 8.40
C GLN A 265 15.27 8.88 9.14
N LYS A 266 14.51 9.68 8.38
CA LYS A 266 13.78 10.82 8.95
C LYS A 266 12.28 10.68 8.76
N ILE A 267 11.59 10.34 9.85
CA ILE A 267 10.13 10.18 9.90
C ILE A 267 9.52 11.25 10.80
N ARG A 268 8.39 11.81 10.36
CA ARG A 268 7.55 12.70 11.16
C ARG A 268 6.08 12.38 10.95
N THR A 269 5.28 12.56 11.97
CA THR A 269 3.82 12.47 11.91
C THR A 269 3.21 13.86 11.77
N LEU A 270 2.20 13.96 10.92
CA LEU A 270 1.32 15.13 10.83
C LEU A 270 -0.11 14.72 11.21
N ASN A 271 -0.54 15.11 12.42
CA ASN A 271 -1.88 14.80 12.93
C ASN A 271 -2.91 15.76 12.32
N LYS A 272 -3.21 15.56 11.03
CA LYS A 272 -4.23 16.26 10.25
C LYS A 272 -4.92 15.32 9.30
N GLY A 273 -6.25 15.34 9.27
CA GLY A 273 -7.09 14.47 8.45
C GLY A 273 -7.64 15.19 7.21
N PHE A 274 -6.80 15.40 6.19
CA PHE A 274 -7.22 16.05 4.94
C PHE A 274 -7.57 15.07 3.81
N TYR A 275 -6.99 13.87 3.81
CA TYR A 275 -7.37 12.81 2.88
C TYR A 275 -8.67 12.18 3.34
N CYS A 276 -9.67 12.10 2.48
CA CYS A 276 -11.01 11.56 2.77
C CYS A 276 -11.13 10.15 2.19
N TYR A 277 -10.84 9.15 3.00
CA TYR A 277 -11.00 7.74 2.65
C TYR A 277 -12.46 7.30 2.77
N THR A 278 -13.05 6.83 1.67
CA THR A 278 -14.46 6.43 1.62
C THR A 278 -14.63 4.92 1.58
N ILE A 279 -15.20 4.36 2.63
CA ILE A 279 -15.57 2.93 2.71
C ILE A 279 -16.95 2.73 2.11
N ARG A 280 -17.02 1.91 1.04
CA ARG A 280 -18.24 1.57 0.33
C ARG A 280 -18.52 0.07 0.39
N PRO A 281 -19.80 -0.37 0.48
CA PRO A 281 -20.14 -1.79 0.46
C PRO A 281 -19.68 -2.54 -0.81
N SER A 282 -19.57 -1.83 -1.93
CA SER A 282 -19.09 -2.36 -3.22
C SER A 282 -17.59 -2.29 -3.40
N GLY A 283 -16.84 -1.82 -2.41
CA GLY A 283 -15.39 -1.61 -2.49
C GLY A 283 -14.60 -2.90 -2.79
N ALA A 284 -13.42 -2.73 -3.37
CA ALA A 284 -12.53 -3.84 -3.75
C ALA A 284 -12.16 -4.76 -2.56
N PHE A 285 -12.12 -4.21 -1.34
CA PHE A 285 -11.86 -4.93 -0.10
C PHE A 285 -12.90 -6.02 0.19
N MET A 286 -14.16 -5.88 -0.29
CA MET A 286 -15.26 -6.80 -0.04
C MET A 286 -15.34 -7.97 -1.03
N LYS A 287 -14.51 -8.01 -2.09
CA LYS A 287 -14.55 -9.05 -3.11
C LYS A 287 -13.84 -10.33 -2.64
N LYS A 288 -14.52 -11.49 -2.76
CA LYS A 288 -13.92 -12.82 -2.53
C LYS A 288 -12.88 -13.11 -3.63
N ARG A 289 -11.68 -13.56 -3.23
CA ARG A 289 -10.56 -13.89 -4.14
C ARG A 289 -9.95 -15.24 -3.73
N ASP A 290 -10.60 -16.34 -4.09
CA ASP A 290 -10.28 -17.67 -3.54
C ASP A 290 -8.83 -18.15 -3.86
N ALA A 291 -8.54 -18.58 -5.09
CA ALA A 291 -7.22 -19.16 -5.41
C ALA A 291 -6.07 -18.12 -5.39
N GLU A 292 -6.36 -16.84 -5.61
CA GLU A 292 -5.39 -15.75 -5.55
C GLU A 292 -4.93 -15.48 -4.11
N LEU A 293 -5.77 -15.79 -3.12
CA LEU A 293 -5.49 -15.51 -1.70
C LEU A 293 -4.24 -16.28 -1.22
N VAL A 294 -4.09 -17.56 -1.57
CA VAL A 294 -2.92 -18.36 -1.16
C VAL A 294 -1.63 -17.80 -1.77
N ARG A 295 -1.66 -17.49 -3.07
CA ARG A 295 -0.49 -16.87 -3.75
C ARG A 295 -0.11 -15.55 -3.10
N ASN A 296 -1.10 -14.74 -2.77
CA ASN A 296 -0.88 -13.47 -2.07
C ASN A 296 -0.26 -13.67 -0.68
N LYS A 297 -0.73 -14.65 0.10
CA LYS A 297 -0.15 -14.96 1.41
C LYS A 297 1.29 -15.45 1.31
N MET A 298 1.62 -16.24 0.28
CA MET A 298 3.01 -16.64 0.00
C MET A 298 3.89 -15.44 -0.35
N ALA A 299 3.42 -14.55 -1.22
CA ALA A 299 4.17 -13.35 -1.59
C ALA A 299 4.39 -12.41 -0.38
N LEU A 300 3.40 -12.26 0.51
CA LEU A 300 3.55 -11.49 1.75
C LEU A 300 4.57 -12.13 2.72
N LEU A 301 4.56 -13.45 2.84
CA LEU A 301 5.52 -14.18 3.65
C LEU A 301 6.94 -13.97 3.16
N GLU A 302 7.14 -14.10 1.85
CA GLU A 302 8.43 -13.88 1.19
C GLU A 302 8.90 -12.43 1.34
N ALA A 303 8.01 -11.46 1.13
CA ALA A 303 8.34 -10.04 1.29
C ALA A 303 8.80 -9.70 2.72
N ARG A 304 8.10 -10.20 3.75
CA ARG A 304 8.52 -10.03 5.16
C ARG A 304 9.87 -10.67 5.44
N SER A 305 10.06 -11.91 4.97
CA SER A 305 11.31 -12.64 5.13
C SER A 305 12.49 -11.89 4.50
N ASN A 306 12.30 -11.34 3.30
CA ASN A 306 13.34 -10.57 2.61
C ASN A 306 13.67 -9.27 3.35
N ILE A 307 12.67 -8.56 3.89
CA ILE A 307 12.90 -7.37 4.73
C ILE A 307 13.71 -7.74 5.96
N VAL A 308 13.34 -8.81 6.66
CA VAL A 308 14.05 -9.27 7.88
C VAL A 308 15.47 -9.71 7.56
N LYS A 309 15.68 -10.43 6.45
CA LYS A 309 17.01 -10.82 5.99
C LYS A 309 17.89 -9.60 5.72
N ASP A 310 17.41 -8.62 4.96
CA ASP A 310 18.14 -7.37 4.69
C ASP A 310 18.46 -6.59 5.98
N LEU A 311 17.52 -6.55 6.93
CA LEU A 311 17.76 -5.92 8.23
C LEU A 311 18.90 -6.59 8.99
N ASN A 312 18.93 -7.94 9.03
CA ASN A 312 19.95 -8.70 9.72
C ASN A 312 21.33 -8.58 9.06
N GLU A 313 21.38 -8.53 7.72
CA GLU A 313 22.62 -8.23 6.98
C GLU A 313 23.19 -6.85 7.31
N ARG A 314 22.35 -5.90 7.73
CA ARG A 314 22.73 -4.56 8.19
C ARG A 314 22.94 -4.46 9.71
N GLY A 315 22.95 -5.59 10.42
CA GLY A 315 23.26 -5.68 11.86
C GLY A 315 22.06 -5.49 12.81
N PHE A 316 20.82 -5.45 12.29
CA PHE A 316 19.63 -5.48 13.14
C PHE A 316 19.30 -6.91 13.54
N ASN A 317 18.71 -7.08 14.70
CA ASN A 317 18.36 -8.41 15.23
C ASN A 317 16.86 -8.66 15.11
N PHE A 318 16.41 -9.04 13.91
CA PHE A 318 15.03 -9.43 13.62
C PHE A 318 14.92 -10.94 13.37
N SER A 319 13.76 -11.51 13.62
CA SER A 319 13.50 -12.94 13.42
C SER A 319 12.06 -13.16 12.94
N VAL A 320 11.70 -14.42 12.71
CA VAL A 320 10.31 -14.78 12.39
C VAL A 320 9.34 -14.38 13.51
N LYS A 321 9.79 -14.23 14.76
CA LYS A 321 8.96 -13.77 15.89
C LYS A 321 8.30 -12.43 15.66
N ASP A 322 8.98 -11.54 14.92
CA ASP A 322 8.53 -10.17 14.67
C ASP A 322 7.31 -10.10 13.72
N TYR A 323 6.97 -11.20 13.05
CA TYR A 323 5.78 -11.30 12.17
C TYR A 323 5.07 -12.67 12.22
N ALA A 324 5.43 -13.53 13.18
CA ALA A 324 4.86 -14.88 13.32
C ALA A 324 3.35 -14.88 13.48
N GLY A 325 2.79 -13.91 14.22
CA GLY A 325 1.37 -13.75 14.39
C GLY A 325 0.64 -13.55 13.06
N SER A 326 1.19 -12.75 12.14
CA SER A 326 0.62 -12.57 10.80
C SER A 326 0.63 -13.83 9.96
N ASN A 327 1.64 -14.69 10.10
CA ASN A 327 1.72 -15.97 9.38
C ASN A 327 0.65 -16.93 9.87
N VAL A 328 0.48 -17.02 11.18
CA VAL A 328 -0.53 -17.88 11.80
C VAL A 328 -1.93 -17.39 11.53
N MET A 329 -2.21 -16.07 11.63
CA MET A 329 -3.50 -15.49 11.24
C MET A 329 -3.83 -15.77 9.76
N SER A 330 -2.83 -15.79 8.89
CA SER A 330 -3.00 -16.17 7.49
C SER A 330 -3.38 -17.64 7.32
N CYS A 331 -2.82 -18.57 8.14
CA CYS A 331 -3.24 -19.97 8.14
C CYS A 331 -4.73 -20.10 8.46
N PHE A 332 -5.22 -19.43 9.50
CA PHE A 332 -6.64 -19.46 9.86
C PHE A 332 -7.52 -18.91 8.77
N GLU A 333 -7.16 -17.76 8.21
CA GLU A 333 -7.92 -17.18 7.11
C GLU A 333 -8.03 -18.14 5.93
N LEU A 334 -6.95 -18.82 5.58
CA LEU A 334 -6.94 -19.80 4.49
C LEU A 334 -7.77 -21.05 4.82
N ILE A 335 -7.69 -21.55 6.06
CA ILE A 335 -8.48 -22.72 6.49
C ILE A 335 -9.97 -22.42 6.43
N ILE A 336 -10.40 -21.23 6.93
CA ILE A 336 -11.81 -20.86 7.03
C ILE A 336 -12.41 -20.47 5.67
N LYS A 337 -11.66 -19.72 4.86
CA LYS A 337 -12.20 -19.08 3.64
C LYS A 337 -11.99 -19.92 2.38
N MET A 338 -11.04 -20.88 2.38
CA MET A 338 -10.70 -21.58 1.17
C MET A 338 -11.63 -22.77 0.87
N PRO A 339 -12.14 -22.86 -0.39
CA PRO A 339 -12.93 -24.01 -0.79
C PRO A 339 -12.09 -25.29 -0.84
N PHE A 340 -12.75 -26.43 -0.78
CA PHE A 340 -12.11 -27.76 -0.82
C PHE A 340 -11.15 -27.93 -2.03
N SER A 341 -11.48 -27.33 -3.16
CA SER A 341 -10.66 -27.33 -4.37
C SER A 341 -9.28 -26.68 -4.23
N ALA A 342 -9.10 -25.77 -3.27
CA ALA A 342 -7.85 -25.05 -3.05
C ALA A 342 -7.02 -25.62 -1.87
N ARG A 343 -7.36 -26.78 -1.35
CA ARG A 343 -6.64 -27.43 -0.22
C ARG A 343 -5.16 -27.68 -0.52
N ARG A 344 -4.82 -28.04 -1.76
CA ARG A 344 -3.43 -28.28 -2.17
C ARG A 344 -2.57 -27.03 -2.01
N GLU A 345 -3.07 -25.87 -2.42
CA GLU A 345 -2.39 -24.59 -2.31
C GLU A 345 -2.29 -24.15 -0.84
N THR A 346 -3.35 -24.32 -0.07
CA THR A 346 -3.36 -24.05 1.39
C THR A 346 -2.32 -24.92 2.09
N LYS A 347 -2.23 -26.22 1.74
CA LYS A 347 -1.22 -27.15 2.27
C LYS A 347 0.21 -26.67 1.98
N LYS A 348 0.47 -26.13 0.78
CA LYS A 348 1.77 -25.55 0.43
C LYS A 348 2.15 -24.39 1.36
N TYR A 349 1.19 -23.48 1.64
CA TYR A 349 1.44 -22.37 2.57
C TYR A 349 1.77 -22.88 3.97
N ILE A 350 0.94 -23.76 4.55
CA ILE A 350 1.12 -24.29 5.90
C ILE A 350 2.43 -25.11 6.02
N SER A 351 2.83 -25.80 4.94
CA SER A 351 4.07 -26.59 4.89
C SER A 351 5.34 -25.75 4.78
N ASN A 352 5.22 -24.43 4.52
CA ASN A 352 6.39 -23.56 4.46
C ASN A 352 7.13 -23.53 5.81
N LEU A 353 8.46 -23.60 5.78
CA LEU A 353 9.29 -23.65 6.99
C LEU A 353 9.06 -22.46 7.93
N LEU A 354 8.93 -21.25 7.38
CA LEU A 354 8.69 -20.05 8.20
C LEU A 354 7.30 -20.06 8.85
N VAL A 355 6.30 -20.63 8.19
CA VAL A 355 4.95 -20.80 8.76
C VAL A 355 4.98 -21.83 9.87
N LYS A 356 5.64 -22.98 9.67
CA LYS A 356 5.82 -24.02 10.70
C LYS A 356 6.58 -23.48 11.92
N GLU A 357 7.63 -22.72 11.70
CA GLU A 357 8.37 -22.04 12.77
C GLU A 357 7.47 -21.06 13.53
N SER A 358 6.68 -20.26 12.82
CA SER A 358 5.71 -19.33 13.42
C SER A 358 4.69 -20.05 14.31
N ILE A 359 4.16 -21.20 13.86
CA ILE A 359 3.21 -22.01 14.63
C ILE A 359 3.87 -22.57 15.91
N LYS A 360 5.11 -23.03 15.83
CA LYS A 360 5.85 -23.59 17.00
C LYS A 360 6.17 -22.52 18.05
N ILE A 361 6.42 -21.30 17.64
CA ILE A 361 6.83 -20.20 18.53
C ILE A 361 5.63 -19.66 19.31
N LEU A 362 4.44 -19.65 18.72
CA LEU A 362 3.24 -19.14 19.38
C LEU A 362 2.75 -20.14 20.43
N PRO A 363 2.58 -19.73 21.70
CA PRO A 363 2.16 -20.65 22.77
C PRO A 363 0.66 -20.94 22.67
N PHE A 364 0.27 -21.88 21.82
CA PHE A 364 -1.12 -22.37 21.76
C PHE A 364 -1.47 -23.36 22.87
N THR A 365 -0.54 -23.64 23.80
CA THR A 365 -0.70 -24.59 24.89
C THR A 365 -1.07 -23.87 26.17
N GLY A 366 -2.35 -23.80 26.51
CA GLY A 366 -2.78 -23.34 27.84
C GLY A 366 -4.28 -23.17 27.99
N ARG A 367 -4.82 -23.84 29.02
CA ARG A 367 -6.25 -23.95 29.42
C ARG A 367 -6.87 -22.61 29.82
N LYS A 368 -6.92 -21.58 29.01
CA LYS A 368 -7.76 -20.39 29.26
C LYS A 368 -8.92 -20.35 28.30
N LYS A 369 -10.13 -20.64 28.85
CA LYS A 369 -11.44 -20.69 28.21
C LYS A 369 -11.98 -19.31 27.85
N SER A 370 -11.27 -18.47 27.08
CA SER A 370 -11.87 -17.25 26.54
C SER A 370 -11.64 -17.15 25.04
N ARG A 371 -11.12 -16.17 24.47
CA ARG A 371 -10.96 -16.02 23.01
C ARG A 371 -10.13 -17.12 22.33
N TYR A 372 -9.28 -17.87 23.07
CA TYR A 372 -8.66 -19.10 22.57
C TYR A 372 -9.64 -20.25 22.30
N SER A 373 -10.79 -20.31 22.94
CA SER A 373 -11.70 -21.44 22.76
C SER A 373 -12.41 -21.41 21.40
N ALA A 374 -12.72 -20.24 20.84
CA ALA A 374 -13.16 -20.15 19.44
C ALA A 374 -12.02 -20.51 18.49
N PHE A 375 -10.81 -20.09 18.81
CA PHE A 375 -9.58 -20.35 18.05
C PHE A 375 -9.11 -21.81 18.20
N SER A 376 -9.23 -22.43 19.39
CA SER A 376 -8.82 -23.81 19.63
C SER A 376 -9.91 -24.84 19.35
N VAL A 377 -11.20 -24.49 19.35
CA VAL A 377 -12.27 -25.37 18.93
C VAL A 377 -12.24 -25.59 17.43
N GLU A 378 -11.94 -24.57 16.63
CA GLU A 378 -11.71 -24.75 15.19
C GLU A 378 -10.39 -25.49 14.89
N MET A 379 -9.34 -25.36 15.75
CA MET A 379 -8.11 -26.13 15.62
C MET A 379 -8.21 -27.57 16.14
N GLN A 380 -9.09 -27.86 17.10
CA GLN A 380 -9.32 -29.23 17.59
C GLN A 380 -10.26 -30.02 16.68
N LEU A 381 -11.11 -29.35 15.89
CA LEU A 381 -11.95 -29.99 14.87
C LEU A 381 -11.21 -30.34 13.58
N THR A 382 -10.03 -29.75 13.40
CA THR A 382 -9.10 -30.12 12.34
C THR A 382 -7.71 -30.21 12.94
N SER A 383 -7.31 -31.38 13.43
CA SER A 383 -5.89 -31.60 13.71
C SER A 383 -5.14 -31.27 12.43
N LEU A 384 -3.96 -30.66 12.54
CA LEU A 384 -3.09 -30.45 11.36
C LEU A 384 -2.88 -31.77 10.60
N ASP A 385 -3.01 -32.90 11.29
CA ASP A 385 -2.98 -34.25 10.76
C ASP A 385 -4.21 -34.60 9.92
N ASP A 386 -5.43 -34.16 10.30
CA ASP A 386 -6.66 -34.36 9.51
C ASP A 386 -6.70 -33.53 8.23
N ILE A 387 -6.05 -32.35 8.24
CA ILE A 387 -5.92 -31.50 7.05
C ILE A 387 -4.80 -31.99 6.14
N CYS A 388 -3.76 -32.55 6.72
CA CYS A 388 -2.56 -32.96 5.99
C CYS A 388 -2.55 -34.44 5.59
N GLY A 389 -3.45 -35.28 6.13
CA GLY A 389 -3.52 -36.72 5.85
C GLY A 389 -2.14 -37.37 5.91
N GLU A 390 -1.86 -38.02 7.03
CA GLU A 390 -0.73 -38.91 7.30
C GLU A 390 0.68 -38.30 7.42
N SER A 391 1.25 -38.64 8.59
CA SER A 391 2.68 -38.70 8.95
C SER A 391 3.62 -37.60 8.49
N TRP A 392 3.98 -36.81 9.39
CA TRP A 392 5.16 -35.91 9.38
C TRP A 392 6.44 -36.69 9.57
#